data_739a4ab5e3468fb853e7d5e70a21253e
#
_entry.id   739a4ab5e3468fb853e7d5e70a21253e
#
_cell.length_a   1.000
_cell.length_b   1.000
_cell.length_c   1.000
_cell.angle_alpha   90.00
_cell.angle_beta   90.00
_cell.angle_gamma   90.00
#
_symmetry.space_group_name_H-M   'P 1'
#
loop_
_entity.id
_entity.type
_entity.pdbx_description
1 polymer ?
#
loop_
_entity_poly.entity_id
_entity_poly.type
_entity_poly.pdbx_seq_one_letter_code
_entity_poly.pdbx_strand_id
1 'polypeptide(L)'
;AFTPEAAASRNFLRVGVRALVVAVAFLIAAGLLIKASRKSSGTGPRLVCIAFFLYGCEQLALSWATAGSAGVGLRSGILAFDLLMVAVLGIASIVWLLEDEHFRLVEASLQIEKLAYYDGLTGLPNRKLFLDRLKQWIARRGRTDYHAALFFLDLDNFKRINDTYGHETGDLLLGAVAERLRYSVREGDTVGRQGGDEFTYLTSSEKPLTIRGAVSPTPRRGVVVVRRAYERS
;
A
#
# COMPACT_ATOMS: atom_id res chain seq x y z
N ALA A 1 56.35 33.15 -23.88
CA ALA A 1 55.72 33.72 -22.70
C ALA A 1 54.23 33.50 -22.76
N PHE A 2 53.71 32.76 -21.80
CA PHE A 2 52.26 32.52 -21.72
C PHE A 2 51.59 33.79 -21.16
N THR A 3 50.78 34.43 -21.98
CA THR A 3 49.99 35.59 -21.54
C THR A 3 48.94 35.15 -20.53
N PRO A 4 48.59 35.99 -19.52
CA PRO A 4 47.55 35.71 -18.56
C PRO A 4 46.20 35.34 -19.20
N GLU A 5 45.87 35.91 -20.33
CA GLU A 5 44.67 35.64 -21.12
C GLU A 5 44.64 34.24 -21.69
N ALA A 6 45.76 33.69 -22.16
CA ALA A 6 45.85 32.34 -22.66
C ALA A 6 45.72 31.29 -21.53
N ALA A 7 46.10 31.64 -20.30
CA ALA A 7 45.90 30.79 -19.13
C ALA A 7 44.43 30.79 -18.66
N ALA A 8 43.78 31.97 -18.67
CA ALA A 8 42.35 32.12 -18.32
C ALA A 8 41.46 31.36 -19.31
N SER A 9 41.73 31.49 -20.61
CA SER A 9 41.00 30.79 -21.68
C SER A 9 41.09 29.26 -21.56
N ARG A 10 42.28 28.73 -21.26
CA ARG A 10 42.48 27.30 -21.06
C ARG A 10 41.77 26.77 -19.82
N ASN A 11 41.76 27.51 -18.72
CA ASN A 11 41.04 27.17 -17.51
C ASN A 11 39.54 27.17 -17.73
N PHE A 12 39.01 28.15 -18.45
CA PHE A 12 37.59 28.16 -18.82
C PHE A 12 37.22 26.97 -19.67
N LEU A 13 38.02 26.62 -20.70
CA LEU A 13 37.73 25.44 -21.52
C LEU A 13 37.75 24.13 -20.73
N ARG A 14 38.67 23.97 -19.76
CA ARG A 14 38.79 22.72 -18.99
C ARG A 14 37.80 22.58 -17.87
N VAL A 15 37.55 23.65 -17.12
CA VAL A 15 36.74 23.62 -15.88
C VAL A 15 35.35 24.18 -16.15
N GLY A 16 35.27 25.36 -16.77
CA GLY A 16 34.02 26.08 -16.98
C GLY A 16 33.07 25.32 -17.92
N VAL A 17 33.58 24.85 -19.07
CA VAL A 17 32.75 24.08 -20.03
C VAL A 17 32.29 22.78 -19.40
N ARG A 18 33.16 22.07 -18.65
CA ARG A 18 32.78 20.86 -17.91
C ARG A 18 31.70 21.15 -16.91
N ALA A 19 31.84 22.20 -16.09
CA ALA A 19 30.84 22.59 -15.09
C ALA A 19 29.50 22.95 -15.73
N LEU A 20 29.54 23.66 -16.88
CA LEU A 20 28.32 23.98 -17.62
C LEU A 20 27.57 22.72 -18.12
N VAL A 21 28.31 21.78 -18.69
CA VAL A 21 27.70 20.50 -19.16
C VAL A 21 27.07 19.73 -17.99
N VAL A 22 27.76 19.66 -16.86
CA VAL A 22 27.25 19.02 -15.64
C VAL A 22 26.02 19.74 -15.14
N ALA A 23 26.04 21.09 -15.08
CA ALA A 23 24.88 21.89 -14.66
C ALA A 23 23.63 21.59 -15.49
N VAL A 24 23.78 21.62 -16.82
CA VAL A 24 22.67 21.34 -17.75
C VAL A 24 22.13 19.92 -17.52
N ALA A 25 23.00 18.93 -17.37
CA ALA A 25 22.59 17.55 -17.12
C ALA A 25 21.78 17.41 -15.82
N PHE A 26 22.21 18.04 -14.73
CA PHE A 26 21.51 17.98 -13.44
C PHE A 26 20.19 18.76 -13.45
N LEU A 27 20.12 19.89 -14.13
CA LEU A 27 18.87 20.65 -14.27
C LEU A 27 17.83 19.88 -15.10
N ILE A 28 18.28 19.21 -16.16
CA ILE A 28 17.40 18.32 -16.95
C ILE A 28 16.93 17.14 -16.08
N ALA A 29 17.83 16.49 -15.34
CA ALA A 29 17.50 15.40 -14.42
C ALA A 29 16.50 15.85 -13.35
N ALA A 30 16.67 17.02 -12.75
CA ALA A 30 15.73 17.61 -11.80
C ALA A 30 14.34 17.79 -12.44
N GLY A 31 14.26 18.33 -13.64
CA GLY A 31 12.99 18.50 -14.38
C GLY A 31 12.27 17.18 -14.67
N LEU A 32 13.01 16.14 -15.08
CA LEU A 32 12.47 14.81 -15.32
C LEU A 32 11.97 14.15 -14.02
N LEU A 33 12.74 14.30 -12.93
CA LEU A 33 12.36 13.79 -11.60
C LEU A 33 11.12 14.50 -11.04
N ILE A 34 10.97 15.81 -11.22
CA ILE A 34 9.77 16.56 -10.84
C ILE A 34 8.54 15.99 -11.55
N LYS A 35 8.66 15.70 -12.85
CA LYS A 35 7.57 15.08 -13.63
C LYS A 35 7.23 13.69 -13.12
N ALA A 36 8.22 12.88 -12.79
CA ALA A 36 8.03 11.53 -12.25
C ALA A 36 7.46 11.56 -10.81
N SER A 37 7.95 12.49 -9.96
CA SER A 37 7.54 12.59 -8.56
C SER A 37 6.08 13.06 -8.34
N ARG A 38 5.44 13.64 -9.37
CA ARG A 38 4.01 14.01 -9.31
C ARG A 38 3.08 12.82 -9.03
N LYS A 39 3.54 11.60 -9.30
CA LYS A 39 2.80 10.37 -9.01
C LYS A 39 3.12 9.77 -7.64
N SER A 40 4.18 10.24 -6.98
CA SER A 40 4.63 9.76 -5.67
C SER A 40 4.25 10.74 -4.58
N SER A 41 3.62 10.28 -3.51
CA SER A 41 3.26 11.09 -2.34
C SER A 41 4.40 11.26 -1.34
N GLY A 42 5.57 10.62 -1.56
CA GLY A 42 6.72 10.64 -0.65
C GLY A 42 7.47 11.98 -0.62
N THR A 43 8.19 12.21 0.46
CA THR A 43 9.08 13.37 0.62
C THR A 43 10.42 13.18 -0.10
N GLY A 44 10.90 11.93 -0.20
CA GLY A 44 12.18 11.56 -0.79
C GLY A 44 12.39 12.08 -2.22
N PRO A 45 11.46 11.83 -3.17
CA PRO A 45 11.60 12.36 -4.53
C PRO A 45 11.74 13.86 -4.61
N ARG A 46 11.03 14.60 -3.72
CA ARG A 46 11.10 16.06 -3.66
C ARG A 46 12.46 16.55 -3.18
N LEU A 47 13.02 15.90 -2.16
CA LEU A 47 14.35 16.22 -1.63
C LEU A 47 15.43 15.97 -2.69
N VAL A 48 15.35 14.86 -3.42
CA VAL A 48 16.26 14.57 -4.52
C VAL A 48 16.14 15.62 -5.63
N CYS A 49 14.92 16.01 -6.03
CA CYS A 49 14.72 17.06 -7.03
C CYS A 49 15.35 18.40 -6.60
N ILE A 50 15.15 18.81 -5.34
CA ILE A 50 15.72 20.04 -4.77
C ILE A 50 17.25 19.97 -4.78
N ALA A 51 17.82 18.84 -4.34
CA ALA A 51 19.27 18.66 -4.31
C ALA A 51 19.88 18.68 -5.72
N PHE A 52 19.27 18.04 -6.71
CA PHE A 52 19.70 18.11 -8.12
C PHE A 52 19.64 19.53 -8.68
N PHE A 53 18.58 20.27 -8.38
CA PHE A 53 18.43 21.65 -8.79
C PHE A 53 19.51 22.55 -8.19
N LEU A 54 19.72 22.45 -6.87
CA LEU A 54 20.75 23.24 -6.16
C LEU A 54 22.14 22.94 -6.68
N TYR A 55 22.47 21.66 -6.91
CA TYR A 55 23.75 21.27 -7.47
C TYR A 55 23.95 21.79 -8.91
N GLY A 56 22.90 21.76 -9.73
CA GLY A 56 22.93 22.36 -11.06
C GLY A 56 23.21 23.89 -11.02
N CYS A 57 22.58 24.60 -10.09
CA CYS A 57 22.83 26.03 -9.90
C CYS A 57 24.28 26.32 -9.44
N GLU A 58 24.81 25.50 -8.54
CA GLU A 58 26.20 25.58 -8.10
C GLU A 58 27.18 25.41 -9.26
N GLN A 59 27.00 24.42 -10.11
CA GLN A 59 27.85 24.16 -11.27
C GLN A 59 27.78 25.32 -12.30
N LEU A 60 26.63 25.97 -12.43
CA LEU A 60 26.51 27.21 -13.23
C LEU A 60 27.36 28.37 -12.64
N ALA A 61 27.29 28.55 -11.32
CA ALA A 61 28.08 29.56 -10.62
C ALA A 61 29.59 29.28 -10.77
N LEU A 62 30.01 28.01 -10.69
CA LEU A 62 31.39 27.59 -10.91
C LEU A 62 31.84 27.88 -12.36
N SER A 63 31.01 27.59 -13.35
CA SER A 63 31.27 27.90 -14.75
C SER A 63 31.48 29.40 -14.96
N TRP A 64 30.63 30.22 -14.37
CA TRP A 64 30.73 31.68 -14.44
C TRP A 64 31.97 32.21 -13.71
N ALA A 65 32.27 31.73 -12.51
CA ALA A 65 33.44 32.11 -11.73
C ALA A 65 34.77 31.76 -12.42
N THR A 66 34.81 30.68 -13.21
CA THR A 66 36.00 30.30 -13.98
C THR A 66 36.17 31.08 -15.28
N ALA A 67 35.10 31.67 -15.82
CA ALA A 67 35.16 32.59 -16.94
C ALA A 67 35.78 33.95 -16.53
N GLY A 68 35.61 34.34 -15.26
CA GLY A 68 36.28 35.50 -14.66
C GLY A 68 37.62 35.11 -14.03
N SER A 69 38.45 36.11 -13.68
CA SER A 69 39.74 35.93 -12.98
C SER A 69 39.56 35.69 -11.47
N ALA A 70 38.74 34.73 -11.08
CA ALA A 70 38.46 34.43 -9.66
C ALA A 70 39.72 33.99 -8.91
N GLY A 71 39.96 34.57 -7.71
CA GLY A 71 41.12 34.25 -6.87
C GLY A 71 41.13 32.80 -6.32
N VAL A 72 42.29 32.33 -5.90
CA VAL A 72 42.51 30.97 -5.38
C VAL A 72 41.60 30.63 -4.20
N GLY A 73 41.31 31.57 -3.32
CA GLY A 73 40.43 31.38 -2.16
C GLY A 73 38.99 31.07 -2.53
N LEU A 74 38.45 31.67 -3.59
CA LEU A 74 37.11 31.39 -4.09
C LEU A 74 37.01 29.95 -4.64
N ARG A 75 38.06 29.47 -5.31
CA ARG A 75 38.08 28.11 -5.87
C ARG A 75 38.08 27.04 -4.78
N SER A 76 38.81 27.21 -3.67
CA SER A 76 38.80 26.24 -2.55
C SER A 76 37.45 26.19 -1.84
N GLY A 77 36.77 27.33 -1.69
CA GLY A 77 35.40 27.37 -1.16
C GLY A 77 34.37 26.63 -2.03
N ILE A 78 34.47 26.83 -3.35
CA ILE A 78 33.57 26.12 -4.30
C ILE A 78 33.78 24.60 -4.25
N LEU A 79 35.05 24.13 -4.18
CA LEU A 79 35.33 22.68 -4.07
C LEU A 79 34.81 22.07 -2.76
N ALA A 80 34.90 22.80 -1.63
CA ALA A 80 34.35 22.31 -0.36
C ALA A 80 32.82 22.21 -0.42
N PHE A 81 32.17 23.19 -1.06
CA PHE A 81 30.72 23.20 -1.25
C PHE A 81 30.27 22.10 -2.22
N ASP A 82 31.02 21.84 -3.29
CA ASP A 82 30.75 20.76 -4.25
C ASP A 82 30.74 19.39 -3.54
N LEU A 83 31.72 19.13 -2.66
CA LEU A 83 31.76 17.91 -1.85
C LEU A 83 30.55 17.79 -0.92
N LEU A 84 30.14 18.89 -0.27
CA LEU A 84 28.95 18.93 0.56
C LEU A 84 27.69 18.60 -0.24
N MET A 85 27.54 19.20 -1.41
CA MET A 85 26.39 18.97 -2.29
C MET A 85 26.30 17.54 -2.80
N VAL A 86 27.45 16.93 -3.15
CA VAL A 86 27.48 15.50 -3.52
C VAL A 86 27.08 14.61 -2.36
N ALA A 87 27.51 14.93 -1.13
CA ALA A 87 27.09 14.20 0.07
C ALA A 87 25.56 14.35 0.31
N VAL A 88 25.00 15.55 0.18
CA VAL A 88 23.58 15.81 0.30
C VAL A 88 22.78 15.03 -0.75
N LEU A 89 23.24 15.02 -2.01
CA LEU A 89 22.63 14.22 -3.08
C LEU A 89 22.63 12.72 -2.75
N GLY A 90 23.77 12.23 -2.23
CA GLY A 90 23.89 10.82 -1.83
C GLY A 90 22.90 10.47 -0.72
N ILE A 91 22.84 11.28 0.33
CA ILE A 91 21.90 11.08 1.45
C ILE A 91 20.44 11.16 0.96
N ALA A 92 20.10 12.19 0.17
CA ALA A 92 18.76 12.36 -0.35
C ALA A 92 18.32 11.14 -1.22
N SER A 93 19.24 10.62 -2.03
CA SER A 93 18.98 9.43 -2.85
C SER A 93 18.78 8.17 -2.02
N ILE A 94 19.57 8.00 -0.95
CA ILE A 94 19.42 6.87 -0.01
C ILE A 94 18.07 6.98 0.72
N VAL A 95 17.72 8.15 1.23
CA VAL A 95 16.43 8.37 1.91
C VAL A 95 15.27 8.04 0.98
N TRP A 96 15.31 8.50 -0.26
CA TRP A 96 14.28 8.17 -1.24
C TRP A 96 14.16 6.67 -1.50
N LEU A 97 15.30 6.00 -1.67
CA LEU A 97 15.32 4.55 -1.91
C LEU A 97 14.71 3.78 -0.74
N LEU A 98 15.06 4.16 0.49
CA LEU A 98 14.51 3.54 1.71
C LEU A 98 13.01 3.80 1.87
N GLU A 99 12.53 5.02 1.57
CA GLU A 99 11.09 5.32 1.58
C GLU A 99 10.34 4.46 0.55
N ASP A 100 10.82 4.35 -0.68
CA ASP A 100 10.17 3.57 -1.75
C ASP A 100 10.10 2.08 -1.40
N GLU A 101 11.20 1.53 -0.86
CA GLU A 101 11.24 0.14 -0.40
C GLU A 101 10.28 -0.10 0.77
N HIS A 102 10.22 0.83 1.73
CA HIS A 102 9.30 0.75 2.85
C HIS A 102 7.83 0.75 2.38
N PHE A 103 7.45 1.63 1.47
CA PHE A 103 6.11 1.64 0.89
C PHE A 103 5.75 0.33 0.20
N ARG A 104 6.66 -0.22 -0.59
CA ARG A 104 6.44 -1.52 -1.26
C ARG A 104 6.26 -2.66 -0.27
N LEU A 105 7.05 -2.69 0.81
CA LEU A 105 6.93 -3.71 1.85
C LEU A 105 5.60 -3.62 2.59
N VAL A 106 5.14 -2.41 2.93
CA VAL A 106 3.84 -2.20 3.57
C VAL A 106 2.70 -2.63 2.64
N GLU A 107 2.74 -2.25 1.37
CA GLU A 107 1.72 -2.64 0.40
C GLU A 107 1.68 -4.16 0.20
N ALA A 108 2.85 -4.81 0.05
CA ALA A 108 2.96 -6.26 -0.04
C ALA A 108 2.42 -6.95 1.22
N SER A 109 2.73 -6.44 2.41
CA SER A 109 2.20 -6.96 3.68
C SER A 109 0.69 -6.89 3.76
N LEU A 110 0.08 -5.75 3.36
CA LEU A 110 -1.37 -5.59 3.31
C LEU A 110 -2.04 -6.53 2.30
N GLN A 111 -1.40 -6.78 1.16
CA GLN A 111 -1.90 -7.75 0.18
C GLN A 111 -1.83 -9.17 0.72
N ILE A 112 -0.73 -9.55 1.37
CA ILE A 112 -0.57 -10.85 2.02
C ILE A 112 -1.64 -11.02 3.11
N GLU A 113 -1.89 -10.01 3.93
CA GLU A 113 -2.91 -10.04 4.96
C GLU A 113 -4.31 -10.22 4.36
N LYS A 114 -4.65 -9.48 3.31
CA LYS A 114 -5.92 -9.67 2.60
C LYS A 114 -6.08 -11.09 2.07
N LEU A 115 -5.08 -11.63 1.39
CA LEU A 115 -5.11 -12.99 0.86
C LEU A 115 -5.18 -14.05 1.97
N ALA A 116 -4.55 -13.81 3.12
CA ALA A 116 -4.53 -14.75 4.24
C ALA A 116 -5.85 -14.80 5.01
N TYR A 117 -6.62 -13.71 5.04
CA TYR A 117 -7.76 -13.56 5.95
C TYR A 117 -9.10 -13.28 5.26
N TYR A 118 -9.11 -12.94 3.99
CA TYR A 118 -10.32 -12.65 3.23
C TYR A 118 -10.46 -13.56 2.02
N ASP A 119 -11.70 -13.83 1.62
CA ASP A 119 -12.04 -14.55 0.41
C ASP A 119 -11.85 -13.65 -0.81
N GLY A 120 -11.07 -14.09 -1.79
CA GLY A 120 -10.68 -13.26 -2.94
C GLY A 120 -11.84 -12.87 -3.86
N LEU A 121 -12.92 -13.66 -3.90
CA LEU A 121 -14.08 -13.39 -4.75
C LEU A 121 -15.06 -12.44 -4.08
N THR A 122 -15.39 -12.69 -2.82
CA THR A 122 -16.46 -11.98 -2.11
C THR A 122 -15.97 -10.86 -1.20
N GLY A 123 -14.68 -10.83 -0.87
CA GLY A 123 -14.10 -9.90 0.09
C GLY A 123 -14.61 -10.09 1.52
N LEU A 124 -15.32 -11.16 1.80
CA LEU A 124 -15.72 -11.54 3.17
C LEU A 124 -14.56 -12.20 3.91
N PRO A 125 -14.57 -12.18 5.25
CA PRO A 125 -13.73 -13.05 6.06
C PRO A 125 -13.72 -14.48 5.53
N ASN A 126 -12.52 -15.03 5.28
CA ASN A 126 -12.37 -16.43 4.93
C ASN A 126 -12.51 -17.33 6.17
N ARG A 127 -12.43 -18.64 5.97
CA ARG A 127 -12.51 -19.62 7.05
C ARG A 127 -11.54 -19.33 8.20
N LYS A 128 -10.32 -18.90 7.90
CA LYS A 128 -9.29 -18.65 8.91
C LYS A 128 -9.65 -17.46 9.79
N LEU A 129 -10.01 -16.31 9.20
CA LEU A 129 -10.40 -15.11 9.93
C LEU A 129 -11.71 -15.33 10.70
N PHE A 130 -12.67 -16.05 10.11
CA PHE A 130 -13.92 -16.38 10.78
C PHE A 130 -13.69 -17.21 12.04
N LEU A 131 -12.87 -18.27 11.96
CA LEU A 131 -12.52 -19.12 13.12
C LEU A 131 -11.75 -18.33 14.18
N ASP A 132 -10.88 -17.42 13.80
CA ASP A 132 -10.16 -16.56 14.75
C ASP A 132 -11.14 -15.66 15.52
N ARG A 133 -12.06 -15.00 14.83
CA ARG A 133 -13.11 -14.19 15.46
C ARG A 133 -14.02 -15.01 16.38
N LEU A 134 -14.37 -16.21 15.97
CA LEU A 134 -15.15 -17.14 16.81
C LEU A 134 -14.38 -17.51 18.08
N LYS A 135 -13.08 -17.81 18.00
CA LYS A 135 -12.24 -18.10 19.17
C LYS A 135 -12.15 -16.89 20.11
N GLN A 136 -11.94 -15.71 19.56
CA GLN A 136 -11.91 -14.46 20.35
C GLN A 136 -13.25 -14.24 21.07
N TRP A 137 -14.36 -14.48 20.37
CA TRP A 137 -15.67 -14.37 20.97
C TRP A 137 -15.84 -15.37 22.14
N ILE A 138 -15.48 -16.64 21.93
CA ILE A 138 -15.55 -17.68 22.98
C ILE A 138 -14.69 -17.30 24.20
N ALA A 139 -13.48 -16.73 23.97
CA ALA A 139 -12.58 -16.33 25.04
C ALA A 139 -13.13 -15.15 25.86
N ARG A 140 -13.83 -14.20 25.22
CA ARG A 140 -14.45 -13.03 25.90
C ARG A 140 -15.67 -13.44 26.73
N ARG A 141 -16.38 -14.49 26.35
CA ARG A 141 -17.60 -14.97 27.01
C ARG A 141 -17.42 -15.33 28.51
N GLY A 142 -16.22 -15.73 28.93
CA GLY A 142 -15.96 -16.07 30.33
C GLY A 142 -16.18 -14.93 31.33
N ARG A 143 -16.48 -13.70 30.84
CA ARG A 143 -16.67 -12.48 31.64
C ARG A 143 -18.06 -11.86 31.52
N THR A 144 -18.94 -12.35 30.64
CA THR A 144 -20.25 -11.73 30.34
C THR A 144 -21.28 -12.78 29.95
N ASP A 145 -22.56 -12.54 30.30
CA ASP A 145 -23.71 -13.41 29.95
C ASP A 145 -24.20 -13.27 28.49
N TYR A 146 -23.25 -13.17 27.55
CA TYR A 146 -23.61 -13.09 26.12
C TYR A 146 -23.92 -14.47 25.54
N HIS A 147 -24.97 -14.52 24.72
CA HIS A 147 -25.34 -15.66 23.90
C HIS A 147 -24.85 -15.44 22.47
N ALA A 148 -24.36 -16.50 21.79
CA ALA A 148 -24.05 -16.46 20.37
C ALA A 148 -24.87 -17.44 19.58
N ALA A 149 -25.17 -17.09 18.35
CA ALA A 149 -25.64 -18.00 17.32
C ALA A 149 -24.67 -18.05 16.15
N LEU A 150 -24.37 -19.27 15.73
CA LEU A 150 -23.58 -19.57 14.55
C LEU A 150 -24.49 -20.20 13.50
N PHE A 151 -24.60 -19.52 12.36
CA PHE A 151 -25.37 -19.99 11.21
C PHE A 151 -24.42 -20.49 10.14
N PHE A 152 -24.78 -21.62 9.54
CA PHE A 152 -24.21 -22.10 8.29
C PHE A 152 -25.26 -21.92 7.19
N LEU A 153 -24.87 -21.26 6.14
CA LEU A 153 -25.70 -20.92 4.99
C LEU A 153 -25.10 -21.61 3.76
N ASP A 154 -25.95 -22.23 2.96
CA ASP A 154 -25.58 -22.90 1.72
C ASP A 154 -26.53 -22.43 0.61
N LEU A 155 -26.06 -22.28 -0.61
CA LEU A 155 -26.89 -21.83 -1.74
C LEU A 155 -27.44 -23.05 -2.47
N ASP A 156 -28.75 -23.28 -2.30
CA ASP A 156 -29.43 -24.37 -2.98
C ASP A 156 -29.27 -24.29 -4.50
N ASN A 157 -28.96 -25.41 -5.11
CA ASN A 157 -28.81 -25.57 -6.56
C ASN A 157 -27.69 -24.68 -7.18
N PHE A 158 -26.68 -24.22 -6.41
CA PHE A 158 -25.59 -23.41 -6.94
C PHE A 158 -24.83 -24.13 -8.06
N LYS A 159 -24.59 -25.44 -7.92
CA LYS A 159 -23.98 -26.24 -8.98
C LYS A 159 -24.77 -26.18 -10.28
N ARG A 160 -26.10 -26.28 -10.21
CA ARG A 160 -26.96 -26.19 -11.42
C ARG A 160 -26.87 -24.82 -12.10
N ILE A 161 -26.70 -23.76 -11.33
CA ILE A 161 -26.48 -22.42 -11.88
C ILE A 161 -25.17 -22.37 -12.67
N ASN A 162 -24.08 -22.90 -12.07
CA ASN A 162 -22.80 -23.00 -12.77
C ASN A 162 -22.88 -23.84 -14.04
N ASP A 163 -23.52 -25.00 -13.96
CA ASP A 163 -23.67 -25.92 -15.10
C ASP A 163 -24.53 -25.33 -16.22
N THR A 164 -25.49 -24.46 -15.89
CA THR A 164 -26.43 -23.87 -16.87
C THR A 164 -25.92 -22.55 -17.45
N TYR A 165 -25.33 -21.68 -16.61
CA TYR A 165 -25.00 -20.29 -16.96
C TYR A 165 -23.51 -19.97 -16.92
N GLY A 166 -22.67 -20.96 -16.58
CA GLY A 166 -21.23 -20.81 -16.47
C GLY A 166 -20.76 -20.30 -15.10
N HIS A 167 -19.48 -20.55 -14.82
CA HIS A 167 -18.83 -20.18 -13.55
C HIS A 167 -18.81 -18.66 -13.30
N GLU A 168 -18.68 -17.85 -14.35
CA GLU A 168 -18.70 -16.38 -14.22
C GLU A 168 -20.03 -15.88 -13.63
N THR A 169 -21.17 -16.47 -14.06
CA THR A 169 -22.48 -16.15 -13.51
C THR A 169 -22.60 -16.62 -12.05
N GLY A 170 -22.04 -17.77 -11.72
CA GLY A 170 -21.95 -18.25 -10.34
C GLY A 170 -21.15 -17.32 -9.45
N ASP A 171 -20.01 -16.83 -9.93
CA ASP A 171 -19.16 -15.88 -9.21
C ASP A 171 -19.86 -14.54 -8.95
N LEU A 172 -20.59 -14.02 -9.94
CA LEU A 172 -21.43 -12.83 -9.77
C LEU A 172 -22.53 -13.06 -8.71
N LEU A 173 -23.18 -14.24 -8.72
CA LEU A 173 -24.17 -14.58 -7.71
C LEU A 173 -23.56 -14.63 -6.30
N LEU A 174 -22.40 -15.26 -6.14
CA LEU A 174 -21.69 -15.33 -4.86
C LEU A 174 -21.31 -13.93 -4.36
N GLY A 175 -20.84 -13.03 -5.24
CA GLY A 175 -20.58 -11.64 -4.93
C GLY A 175 -21.84 -10.91 -4.45
N ALA A 176 -22.96 -11.04 -5.16
CA ALA A 176 -24.23 -10.42 -4.80
C ALA A 176 -24.77 -10.92 -3.45
N VAL A 177 -24.66 -12.24 -3.18
CA VAL A 177 -25.05 -12.82 -1.90
C VAL A 177 -24.16 -12.27 -0.76
N ALA A 178 -22.86 -12.22 -0.98
CA ALA A 178 -21.91 -11.68 0.00
C ALA A 178 -22.21 -10.22 0.35
N GLU A 179 -22.49 -9.40 -0.65
CA GLU A 179 -22.85 -8.00 -0.46
C GLU A 179 -24.14 -7.87 0.35
N ARG A 180 -25.17 -8.63 0.00
CA ARG A 180 -26.45 -8.65 0.70
C ARG A 180 -26.31 -9.12 2.16
N LEU A 181 -25.51 -10.15 2.42
CA LEU A 181 -25.20 -10.59 3.77
C LEU A 181 -24.47 -9.51 4.58
N ARG A 182 -23.50 -8.83 3.98
CA ARG A 182 -22.76 -7.73 4.61
C ARG A 182 -23.67 -6.58 5.04
N TYR A 183 -24.64 -6.21 4.24
CA TYR A 183 -25.62 -5.16 4.57
C TYR A 183 -26.68 -5.61 5.59
N SER A 184 -26.89 -6.91 5.74
CA SER A 184 -27.92 -7.45 6.63
C SER A 184 -27.44 -7.67 8.07
N VAL A 185 -26.13 -7.50 8.35
CA VAL A 185 -25.54 -7.79 9.65
C VAL A 185 -25.16 -6.50 10.38
N ARG A 186 -25.12 -6.57 11.72
CA ARG A 186 -24.75 -5.44 12.59
C ARG A 186 -23.23 -5.33 12.70
N GLU A 187 -22.73 -4.19 13.14
CA GLU A 187 -21.29 -3.90 13.30
C GLU A 187 -20.54 -4.92 14.18
N GLY A 188 -21.19 -5.52 15.17
CA GLY A 188 -20.61 -6.55 16.05
C GLY A 188 -20.65 -7.97 15.51
N ASP A 189 -21.35 -8.22 14.41
CA ASP A 189 -21.53 -9.52 13.81
C ASP A 189 -20.42 -9.86 12.82
N THR A 190 -20.25 -11.15 12.52
CA THR A 190 -19.26 -11.59 11.53
C THR A 190 -19.90 -12.50 10.51
N VAL A 191 -19.81 -12.11 9.23
CA VAL A 191 -20.13 -12.97 8.10
C VAL A 191 -18.83 -13.43 7.47
N GLY A 192 -18.75 -14.69 7.04
CA GLY A 192 -17.59 -15.25 6.35
C GLY A 192 -18.03 -16.23 5.25
N ARG A 193 -17.14 -16.47 4.29
CA ARG A 193 -17.27 -17.53 3.28
C ARG A 193 -16.28 -18.63 3.58
N GLN A 194 -16.77 -19.87 3.63
CA GLN A 194 -15.95 -21.04 3.96
C GLN A 194 -15.28 -21.65 2.71
N GLY A 195 -15.89 -21.45 1.55
CA GLY A 195 -15.50 -21.96 0.24
C GLY A 195 -16.72 -22.37 -0.56
N GLY A 196 -16.61 -22.47 -1.88
CA GLY A 196 -17.75 -22.82 -2.72
C GLY A 196 -18.94 -21.88 -2.52
N ASP A 197 -20.09 -22.44 -2.20
CA ASP A 197 -21.36 -21.78 -1.91
C ASP A 197 -21.69 -21.69 -0.41
N GLU A 198 -20.73 -22.05 0.46
CA GLU A 198 -20.91 -22.07 1.92
C GLU A 198 -20.55 -20.72 2.55
N PHE A 199 -21.49 -20.14 3.28
CA PHE A 199 -21.31 -18.93 4.09
C PHE A 199 -21.56 -19.25 5.57
N THR A 200 -20.96 -18.45 6.44
CA THR A 200 -21.15 -18.51 7.88
C THR A 200 -21.49 -17.15 8.44
N TYR A 201 -22.36 -17.12 9.45
CA TYR A 201 -22.73 -15.90 10.15
C TYR A 201 -22.68 -16.14 11.65
N LEU A 202 -21.93 -15.30 12.35
CA LEU A 202 -21.81 -15.28 13.81
C LEU A 202 -22.42 -14.00 14.33
N THR A 203 -23.43 -14.12 15.19
CA THR A 203 -24.03 -13.00 15.91
C THR A 203 -23.99 -13.23 17.42
N SER A 204 -24.02 -12.15 18.19
CA SER A 204 -24.06 -12.20 19.64
C SER A 204 -25.18 -11.30 20.20
N SER A 205 -25.73 -11.67 21.35
CA SER A 205 -26.79 -10.92 22.01
C SER A 205 -26.68 -11.03 23.52
N GLU A 206 -27.01 -9.97 24.24
CA GLU A 206 -27.17 -9.97 25.71
C GLU A 206 -28.42 -10.74 26.15
N LYS A 207 -29.41 -10.87 25.25
CA LYS A 207 -30.63 -11.60 25.49
C LYS A 207 -30.60 -12.97 24.85
N PRO A 208 -31.27 -14.00 25.42
CA PRO A 208 -31.39 -15.29 24.77
C PRO A 208 -31.89 -15.15 23.34
N LEU A 209 -31.17 -15.74 22.38
CA LEU A 209 -31.53 -15.69 20.96
C LEU A 209 -32.66 -16.68 20.71
N THR A 210 -33.85 -16.19 20.35
CA THR A 210 -34.96 -17.02 19.92
C THR A 210 -34.94 -17.12 18.39
N ILE A 211 -34.62 -18.30 17.88
CA ILE A 211 -34.57 -18.57 16.43
C ILE A 211 -35.89 -19.26 16.04
N ARG A 212 -36.75 -18.53 15.32
CA ARG A 212 -37.96 -19.14 14.74
C ARG A 212 -37.58 -19.88 13.46
N GLY A 213 -37.89 -21.16 13.40
CA GLY A 213 -37.68 -21.99 12.21
C GLY A 213 -36.32 -22.66 12.11
N ALA A 214 -35.60 -22.82 13.21
CA ALA A 214 -34.33 -23.54 13.22
C ALA A 214 -34.55 -25.05 13.27
N VAL A 215 -33.92 -25.78 12.37
CA VAL A 215 -33.85 -27.25 12.43
C VAL A 215 -32.77 -27.61 13.46
N SER A 216 -33.20 -28.19 14.57
CA SER A 216 -32.44 -28.86 15.63
C SER A 216 -31.29 -28.06 16.27
N PRO A 217 -31.52 -27.40 17.40
CA PRO A 217 -30.43 -26.87 18.20
C PRO A 217 -29.75 -28.01 18.96
N THR A 218 -28.48 -28.25 18.71
CA THR A 218 -27.64 -29.03 19.63
C THR A 218 -26.99 -28.05 20.61
N PRO A 219 -27.52 -27.85 21.83
CA PRO A 219 -26.96 -26.87 22.75
C PRO A 219 -25.72 -27.46 23.41
N ARG A 220 -24.57 -27.09 22.95
CA ARG A 220 -23.34 -27.19 23.74
C ARG A 220 -22.94 -25.80 24.22
N ARG A 221 -23.21 -25.54 25.49
CA ARG A 221 -22.74 -24.36 26.27
C ARG A 221 -22.92 -23.00 25.57
N GLY A 222 -24.18 -22.63 25.25
CA GLY A 222 -24.56 -21.27 24.84
C GLY A 222 -24.19 -20.84 23.42
N VAL A 223 -23.76 -21.77 22.56
CA VAL A 223 -23.63 -21.57 21.12
C VAL A 223 -24.71 -22.42 20.44
N VAL A 224 -25.61 -21.77 19.73
CA VAL A 224 -26.62 -22.44 18.90
C VAL A 224 -26.09 -22.51 17.48
N VAL A 225 -25.90 -23.70 16.95
CA VAL A 225 -25.52 -23.92 15.55
C VAL A 225 -26.81 -24.16 14.75
N VAL A 226 -27.08 -23.25 13.81
CA VAL A 226 -28.23 -23.33 12.91
C VAL A 226 -27.72 -23.63 11.52
N ARG A 227 -28.11 -24.78 10.95
CA ARG A 227 -27.95 -25.05 9.51
C ARG A 227 -29.23 -24.62 8.81
N ARG A 228 -29.16 -23.75 7.85
CA ARG A 228 -30.27 -23.36 6.99
C ARG A 228 -29.84 -23.37 5.54
N ALA A 229 -30.46 -24.17 4.73
CA ALA A 229 -30.46 -24.06 3.29
C ALA A 229 -31.27 -22.80 2.89
N TYR A 230 -30.80 -22.04 1.95
CA TYR A 230 -31.50 -20.87 1.44
C TYR A 230 -32.35 -21.29 0.24
N GLU A 231 -33.64 -21.50 0.46
CA GLU A 231 -34.63 -21.69 -0.60
C GLU A 231 -35.06 -20.31 -1.14
N ARG A 232 -34.96 -20.12 -2.45
CA ARG A 232 -35.66 -19.06 -3.15
C ARG A 232 -37.11 -19.43 -3.29
N SER A 233 -38.01 -18.65 -2.74
CA SER A 233 -39.39 -18.47 -3.23
C SER A 233 -39.38 -17.63 -4.48
#